data_90137950cd7af0009f81f854af9c3f28
#
_entry.id   90137950cd7af0009f81f854af9c3f28
#
_cell.length_a   1.000
_cell.length_b   1.000
_cell.length_c   1.000
_cell.angle_alpha   90.00
_cell.angle_beta   90.00
_cell.angle_gamma   90.00
#
_symmetry.space_group_name_H-M   'P 1'
#
loop_
_entity.id
_entity.type
_entity.pdbx_description
1 polymer ?
#
loop_
_entity_poly.entity_id
_entity_poly.type
_entity_poly.pdbx_seq_one_letter_code
_entity_poly.pdbx_strand_id
1 'polypeptide(L)'
;MKLQGKLADVSIDYKTNKKKLTFLINNNITSLEEIENVELLDIEAKKHKEKRKLNCNAYLWVLLQEMADKLETSKDDLYIEMLGRYGVFTHIIVKENAVNKFMEEYRLVKDLGEITVNGTTGHQLQCYFGSSTYDSKEFSVLLNGVVNEAKELGIDTLDELELGSMYKEWGK
;
A
#
# COMPACT_ATOMS: atom_id res chain seq x y z
N MET A 1 6.16 -8.47 -22.02
CA MET A 1 6.63 -9.40 -20.96
C MET A 1 6.90 -8.65 -19.67
N LYS A 2 6.62 -9.23 -18.48
CA LYS A 2 6.94 -8.63 -17.16
C LYS A 2 7.81 -9.60 -16.37
N LEU A 3 8.98 -9.13 -15.94
CA LEU A 3 9.97 -9.95 -15.25
C LEU A 3 10.20 -9.42 -13.82
N GLN A 4 10.51 -10.34 -12.90
CA GLN A 4 10.93 -10.02 -11.54
C GLN A 4 12.32 -10.55 -11.30
N GLY A 5 13.18 -9.73 -10.68
CA GLY A 5 14.56 -10.12 -10.45
C GLY A 5 15.31 -9.16 -9.55
N LYS A 6 16.58 -9.45 -9.33
CA LYS A 6 17.51 -8.60 -8.59
C LYS A 6 18.51 -7.96 -9.54
N LEU A 7 18.86 -6.70 -9.30
CA LEU A 7 20.02 -6.10 -9.92
C LEU A 7 21.27 -6.79 -9.35
N ALA A 8 22.00 -7.50 -10.22
CA ALA A 8 23.18 -8.27 -9.85
C ALA A 8 24.47 -7.50 -10.03
N ASP A 9 24.57 -6.71 -11.10
CA ASP A 9 25.77 -5.97 -11.43
C ASP A 9 25.46 -4.67 -12.16
N VAL A 10 26.32 -3.68 -11.95
CA VAL A 10 26.33 -2.40 -12.67
C VAL A 10 27.76 -2.16 -13.14
N SER A 11 28.01 -2.28 -14.42
CA SER A 11 29.33 -2.08 -15.04
C SER A 11 29.27 -1.07 -16.18
N ILE A 12 30.43 -0.72 -16.69
CA ILE A 12 30.57 0.14 -17.86
C ILE A 12 31.15 -0.70 -19.00
N ASP A 13 30.48 -0.71 -20.13
CA ASP A 13 31.04 -1.26 -21.35
C ASP A 13 32.11 -0.29 -21.88
N TYR A 14 33.38 -0.67 -21.75
CA TYR A 14 34.52 0.16 -22.14
C TYR A 14 34.61 0.45 -23.66
N LYS A 15 33.96 -0.36 -24.48
CA LYS A 15 33.96 -0.14 -25.94
C LYS A 15 32.95 0.93 -26.35
N THR A 16 31.78 0.97 -25.71
CA THR A 16 30.68 1.85 -26.04
C THR A 16 30.51 3.01 -25.06
N ASN A 17 31.21 2.96 -23.91
CA ASN A 17 31.08 3.86 -22.76
C ASN A 17 29.65 3.92 -22.20
N LYS A 18 28.85 2.87 -22.42
CA LYS A 18 27.48 2.75 -21.92
C LYS A 18 27.45 1.95 -20.63
N LYS A 19 26.48 2.29 -19.74
CA LYS A 19 26.24 1.51 -18.53
C LYS A 19 25.54 0.20 -18.89
N LYS A 20 26.07 -0.90 -18.36
CA LYS A 20 25.49 -2.24 -18.45
C LYS A 20 24.86 -2.59 -17.12
N LEU A 21 23.59 -2.97 -17.13
CA LEU A 21 22.85 -3.45 -15.95
C LEU A 21 22.57 -4.93 -16.14
N THR A 22 22.95 -5.73 -15.16
CA THR A 22 22.70 -7.19 -15.16
C THR A 22 21.68 -7.53 -14.10
N PHE A 23 20.63 -8.23 -14.48
CA PHE A 23 19.58 -8.70 -13.58
C PHE A 23 19.58 -10.23 -13.48
N LEU A 24 19.41 -10.75 -12.28
CA LEU A 24 19.07 -12.14 -12.03
C LEU A 24 17.56 -12.25 -11.94
N ILE A 25 16.97 -13.05 -12.82
CA ILE A 25 15.53 -13.20 -12.92
C ILE A 25 15.06 -14.39 -12.09
N ASN A 26 14.00 -14.22 -11.31
CA ASN A 26 13.49 -15.23 -10.37
C ASN A 26 12.54 -16.25 -11.03
N ASN A 27 12.02 -15.98 -12.23
CA ASN A 27 11.02 -16.79 -12.88
C ASN A 27 11.65 -17.68 -13.96
N ASN A 28 11.10 -18.89 -14.14
CA ASN A 28 11.39 -19.68 -15.33
C ASN A 28 10.84 -18.92 -16.56
N ILE A 29 11.73 -18.40 -17.36
CA ILE A 29 11.37 -17.71 -18.60
C ILE A 29 11.22 -18.78 -19.68
N THR A 30 9.99 -18.96 -20.13
CA THR A 30 9.68 -19.96 -21.18
C THR A 30 9.96 -19.45 -22.59
N SER A 31 10.14 -18.15 -22.80
CA SER A 31 10.51 -17.61 -24.11
C SER A 31 11.29 -16.29 -23.97
N LEU A 32 12.61 -16.37 -24.01
CA LEU A 32 13.48 -15.21 -24.25
C LEU A 32 13.49 -14.83 -25.74
N GLU A 33 13.07 -15.73 -26.61
CA GLU A 33 13.08 -15.57 -28.06
C GLU A 33 12.34 -14.32 -28.54
N GLU A 34 11.30 -13.89 -27.79
CA GLU A 34 10.52 -12.68 -28.10
C GLU A 34 11.33 -11.38 -27.98
N ILE A 35 12.43 -11.40 -27.19
CA ILE A 35 13.24 -10.20 -26.93
C ILE A 35 14.67 -10.32 -27.44
N GLU A 36 15.17 -11.52 -27.73
CA GLU A 36 16.57 -11.75 -28.17
C GLU A 36 16.91 -11.06 -29.48
N ASN A 37 15.94 -10.91 -30.37
CA ASN A 37 16.11 -10.29 -31.70
C ASN A 37 15.61 -8.86 -31.80
N VAL A 38 15.28 -8.21 -30.67
CA VAL A 38 14.79 -6.82 -30.64
C VAL A 38 15.97 -5.89 -30.42
N GLU A 39 16.20 -4.98 -31.37
CA GLU A 39 17.33 -4.06 -31.35
C GLU A 39 17.24 -3.03 -30.20
N LEU A 40 16.02 -2.60 -29.85
CA LEU A 40 15.75 -1.61 -28.80
C LEU A 40 14.56 -2.03 -27.94
N LEU A 41 14.75 -2.01 -26.64
CA LEU A 41 13.73 -2.34 -25.65
C LEU A 41 13.51 -1.15 -24.71
N ASP A 42 12.26 -0.83 -24.43
CA ASP A 42 11.90 0.03 -23.30
C ASP A 42 11.93 -0.77 -22.00
N ILE A 43 12.82 -0.38 -21.08
CA ILE A 43 13.02 -1.08 -19.80
C ILE A 43 12.59 -0.18 -18.65
N GLU A 44 11.55 -0.60 -17.92
CA GLU A 44 11.11 0.04 -16.70
C GLU A 44 11.47 -0.81 -15.48
N ALA A 45 12.28 -0.27 -14.57
CA ALA A 45 12.63 -0.91 -13.30
C ALA A 45 11.94 -0.20 -12.15
N LYS A 46 11.04 -0.92 -11.45
CA LYS A 46 10.34 -0.43 -10.25
C LYS A 46 10.73 -1.28 -9.06
N LYS A 47 10.80 -0.65 -7.86
CA LYS A 47 10.94 -1.41 -6.62
C LYS A 47 9.81 -2.42 -6.53
N HIS A 48 10.16 -3.70 -6.36
CA HIS A 48 9.15 -4.73 -6.13
C HIS A 48 8.43 -4.44 -4.81
N LYS A 49 7.11 -4.30 -4.89
CA LYS A 49 6.23 -4.30 -3.72
C LYS A 49 5.59 -5.68 -3.64
N GLU A 50 5.80 -6.37 -2.53
CA GLU A 50 5.10 -7.63 -2.28
C GLU A 50 3.59 -7.38 -2.32
N LYS A 51 2.91 -8.09 -3.23
CA LYS A 51 1.47 -8.02 -3.29
C LYS A 51 0.88 -8.84 -2.15
N ARG A 52 -0.06 -8.25 -1.42
CA ARG A 52 -0.87 -8.94 -0.42
C ARG A 52 -1.49 -10.20 -1.01
N LYS A 53 -1.51 -11.30 -0.27
CA LYS A 53 -2.34 -12.44 -0.65
C LYS A 53 -3.81 -12.08 -0.50
N LEU A 54 -4.62 -12.58 -1.44
CA LEU A 54 -6.07 -12.32 -1.47
C LEU A 54 -6.75 -12.67 -0.13
N ASN A 55 -6.26 -13.71 0.54
CA ASN A 55 -6.82 -14.20 1.80
C ASN A 55 -6.86 -13.16 2.92
N CYS A 56 -5.83 -12.36 3.04
CA CYS A 56 -5.75 -11.37 4.13
C CYS A 56 -6.59 -10.14 3.87
N ASN A 57 -6.68 -9.73 2.61
CA ASN A 57 -7.62 -8.68 2.24
C ASN A 57 -9.07 -9.16 2.42
N ALA A 58 -9.37 -10.41 2.04
CA ALA A 58 -10.68 -11.00 2.29
C ALA A 58 -10.99 -11.05 3.80
N TYR A 59 -10.04 -11.48 4.62
CA TYR A 59 -10.20 -11.53 6.07
C TYR A 59 -10.46 -10.14 6.69
N LEU A 60 -9.74 -9.12 6.27
CA LEU A 60 -10.02 -7.74 6.68
C LEU A 60 -11.49 -7.37 6.42
N TRP A 61 -12.00 -7.66 5.22
CA TRP A 61 -13.36 -7.31 4.83
C TRP A 61 -14.44 -8.15 5.54
N VAL A 62 -14.12 -9.39 5.92
CA VAL A 62 -15.01 -10.22 6.77
C VAL A 62 -15.12 -9.60 8.16
N LEU A 63 -13.99 -9.29 8.81
CA LEU A 63 -14.00 -8.66 10.13
C LEU A 63 -14.73 -7.31 10.12
N LEU A 64 -14.47 -6.47 9.13
CA LEU A 64 -15.17 -5.19 9.00
C LEU A 64 -16.68 -5.36 8.83
N GLN A 65 -17.13 -6.41 8.13
CA GLN A 65 -18.57 -6.71 8.01
C GLN A 65 -19.16 -7.12 9.35
N GLU A 66 -18.53 -8.08 10.05
CA GLU A 66 -19.03 -8.57 11.35
C GLU A 66 -19.04 -7.45 12.42
N MET A 67 -18.02 -6.59 12.40
CA MET A 67 -17.96 -5.42 13.29
C MET A 67 -19.07 -4.41 12.93
N ALA A 68 -19.26 -4.13 11.66
CA ALA A 68 -20.28 -3.18 11.19
C ALA A 68 -21.69 -3.65 11.55
N ASP A 69 -21.97 -4.97 11.38
CA ASP A 69 -23.25 -5.57 11.76
C ASP A 69 -23.49 -5.45 13.28
N LYS A 70 -22.42 -5.64 14.10
CA LYS A 70 -22.53 -5.53 15.56
C LYS A 70 -22.67 -4.11 16.07
N LEU A 71 -22.07 -3.14 15.37
CA LEU A 71 -22.12 -1.71 15.71
C LEU A 71 -23.28 -0.97 15.03
N GLU A 72 -24.10 -1.66 14.25
CA GLU A 72 -25.22 -1.08 13.48
C GLU A 72 -24.77 0.07 12.57
N THR A 73 -23.61 -0.08 11.93
CA THR A 73 -23.02 0.93 11.04
C THR A 73 -22.73 0.35 9.64
N SER A 74 -22.31 1.20 8.70
CA SER A 74 -21.90 0.72 7.40
C SER A 74 -20.46 0.21 7.43
N LYS A 75 -20.19 -0.85 6.67
CA LYS A 75 -18.82 -1.38 6.51
C LYS A 75 -17.85 -0.36 5.93
N ASP A 76 -18.33 0.51 5.04
CA ASP A 76 -17.51 1.55 4.41
C ASP A 76 -17.14 2.64 5.40
N ASP A 77 -18.07 3.08 6.28
CA ASP A 77 -17.79 4.05 7.33
C ASP A 77 -16.81 3.48 8.36
N LEU A 78 -17.00 2.22 8.75
CA LEU A 78 -16.09 1.55 9.66
C LEU A 78 -14.70 1.39 9.05
N TYR A 79 -14.61 1.06 7.76
CA TYR A 79 -13.31 1.01 7.06
C TYR A 79 -12.59 2.36 7.09
N ILE A 80 -13.32 3.46 6.87
CA ILE A 80 -12.78 4.82 6.96
C ILE A 80 -12.27 5.11 8.37
N GLU A 81 -13.03 4.72 9.40
CA GLU A 81 -12.62 4.87 10.79
C GLU A 81 -11.33 4.08 11.10
N MET A 82 -11.23 2.83 10.64
CA MET A 82 -10.04 2.00 10.82
C MET A 82 -8.83 2.56 10.07
N LEU A 83 -9.03 3.12 8.88
CA LEU A 83 -7.97 3.87 8.20
C LEU A 83 -7.53 5.10 9.02
N GLY A 84 -8.44 5.80 9.64
CA GLY A 84 -8.15 6.94 10.51
C GLY A 84 -7.30 6.59 11.73
N ARG A 85 -7.46 5.36 12.27
CA ARG A 85 -6.74 4.87 13.46
C ARG A 85 -5.41 4.19 13.10
N TYR A 86 -5.40 3.35 12.06
CA TYR A 86 -4.31 2.43 11.76
C TYR A 86 -3.72 2.60 10.36
N GLY A 87 -4.27 3.52 9.56
CA GLY A 87 -3.89 3.71 8.17
C GLY A 87 -2.66 4.58 7.97
N VAL A 88 -2.16 4.54 6.75
CA VAL A 88 -1.05 5.38 6.30
C VAL A 88 -1.58 6.71 5.80
N PHE A 89 -0.97 7.79 6.22
CA PHE A 89 -1.37 9.15 5.84
C PHE A 89 -0.16 10.02 5.47
N THR A 90 -0.44 11.14 4.81
CA THR A 90 0.51 12.23 4.60
C THR A 90 -0.11 13.56 5.00
N HIS A 91 0.73 14.53 5.33
CA HIS A 91 0.30 15.90 5.56
C HIS A 91 0.58 16.75 4.31
N ILE A 92 -0.40 17.55 3.94
CA ILE A 92 -0.27 18.57 2.90
C ILE A 92 -0.71 19.92 3.45
N ILE A 93 -0.20 21.00 2.87
CA ILE A 93 -0.64 22.36 3.19
C ILE A 93 -1.30 22.93 1.93
N VAL A 94 -2.52 23.36 2.06
CA VAL A 94 -3.31 23.94 0.98
C VAL A 94 -3.77 25.34 1.36
N LYS A 95 -4.11 26.14 0.34
CA LYS A 95 -4.75 27.44 0.57
C LYS A 95 -6.17 27.22 1.11
N GLU A 96 -6.65 28.13 1.94
CA GLU A 96 -8.01 28.08 2.51
C GLU A 96 -9.10 27.79 1.46
N ASN A 97 -9.04 28.45 0.31
CA ASN A 97 -10.04 28.28 -0.75
C ASN A 97 -9.99 26.90 -1.45
N ALA A 98 -8.95 26.09 -1.20
CA ALA A 98 -8.82 24.74 -1.76
C ALA A 98 -9.25 23.64 -0.78
N VAL A 99 -9.45 23.95 0.50
CA VAL A 99 -9.81 22.97 1.55
C VAL A 99 -11.07 22.20 1.17
N ASN A 100 -12.16 22.88 0.88
CA ASN A 100 -13.43 22.24 0.55
C ASN A 100 -13.32 21.32 -0.65
N LYS A 101 -12.59 21.74 -1.70
CA LYS A 101 -12.37 20.91 -2.87
C LYS A 101 -11.63 19.61 -2.52
N PHE A 102 -10.60 19.69 -1.67
CA PHE A 102 -9.89 18.49 -1.20
C PHE A 102 -10.78 17.59 -0.36
N MET A 103 -11.61 18.16 0.53
CA MET A 103 -12.55 17.40 1.36
C MET A 103 -13.62 16.68 0.52
N GLU A 104 -14.00 17.23 -0.63
CA GLU A 104 -14.97 16.62 -1.56
C GLU A 104 -14.32 15.53 -2.45
N GLU A 105 -13.07 15.75 -2.87
CA GLU A 105 -12.38 14.88 -3.84
C GLU A 105 -11.76 13.63 -3.20
N TYR A 106 -11.32 13.73 -1.93
CA TYR A 106 -10.69 12.64 -1.21
C TYR A 106 -11.61 12.07 -0.12
N ARG A 107 -11.78 10.76 -0.14
CA ARG A 107 -12.71 10.04 0.76
C ARG A 107 -12.38 10.17 2.24
N LEU A 108 -11.10 10.39 2.56
CA LEU A 108 -10.64 10.53 3.94
C LEU A 108 -9.57 11.61 4.02
N VAL A 109 -10.01 12.81 4.37
CA VAL A 109 -9.16 13.96 4.68
C VAL A 109 -9.61 14.53 6.01
N LYS A 110 -8.67 14.85 6.88
CA LYS A 110 -8.91 15.54 8.14
C LYS A 110 -8.25 16.91 8.07
N ASP A 111 -9.04 17.96 8.21
CA ASP A 111 -8.50 19.32 8.38
C ASP A 111 -7.96 19.47 9.81
N LEU A 112 -6.66 19.75 9.92
CA LEU A 112 -5.97 19.98 11.19
C LEU A 112 -5.93 21.46 11.58
N GLY A 113 -6.50 22.32 10.72
CA GLY A 113 -6.59 23.74 10.95
C GLY A 113 -5.52 24.58 10.26
N GLU A 114 -5.53 25.85 10.59
CA GLU A 114 -4.64 26.85 10.01
C GLU A 114 -3.21 26.68 10.48
N ILE A 115 -2.26 26.82 9.56
CA ILE A 115 -0.82 26.75 9.83
C ILE A 115 -0.09 27.84 9.05
N THR A 116 0.92 28.46 9.65
CA THR A 116 1.80 29.40 8.95
C THR A 116 3.21 28.80 8.81
N VAL A 117 3.66 28.66 7.55
CA VAL A 117 4.99 28.17 7.22
C VAL A 117 5.70 29.17 6.32
N ASN A 118 6.88 29.61 6.73
CA ASN A 118 7.70 30.59 6.01
C ASN A 118 6.92 31.88 5.64
N GLY A 119 6.06 32.36 6.57
CA GLY A 119 5.27 33.56 6.38
C GLY A 119 4.05 33.41 5.44
N THR A 120 3.75 32.19 4.99
CA THR A 120 2.55 31.88 4.21
C THR A 120 1.57 31.09 5.07
N THR A 121 0.34 31.57 5.17
CA THR A 121 -0.73 30.92 5.90
C THR A 121 -1.52 29.97 4.96
N GLY A 122 -1.85 28.79 5.47
CA GLY A 122 -2.65 27.78 4.80
C GLY A 122 -3.29 26.82 5.81
N HIS A 123 -4.03 25.82 5.33
CA HIS A 123 -4.60 24.75 6.13
C HIS A 123 -3.77 23.49 5.99
N GLN A 124 -3.47 22.87 7.12
CA GLN A 124 -2.83 21.54 7.14
C GLN A 124 -3.89 20.46 7.05
N LEU A 125 -3.83 19.67 6.01
CA LEU A 125 -4.70 18.54 5.81
C LEU A 125 -3.93 17.23 6.03
N GLN A 126 -4.56 16.29 6.73
CA GLN A 126 -4.08 14.92 6.88
C GLN A 126 -4.86 14.04 5.90
N CYS A 127 -4.18 13.58 4.87
CA CYS A 127 -4.77 12.79 3.79
C CYS A 127 -4.38 11.32 3.95
N TYR A 128 -5.36 10.43 4.06
CA TYR A 128 -5.16 8.99 4.23
C TYR A 128 -5.16 8.27 2.89
N PHE A 129 -4.28 7.31 2.76
CA PHE A 129 -4.23 6.44 1.59
C PHE A 129 -5.15 5.23 1.78
N GLY A 130 -5.86 4.84 0.73
CA GLY A 130 -6.64 3.61 0.74
C GLY A 130 -5.75 2.37 0.87
N SER A 131 -6.18 1.36 1.60
CA SER A 131 -5.39 0.15 1.86
C SER A 131 -4.97 -0.62 0.61
N SER A 132 -5.55 -0.32 -0.55
CA SER A 132 -5.14 -0.89 -1.85
C SER A 132 -3.72 -0.51 -2.28
N THR A 133 -3.19 0.59 -1.75
CA THR A 133 -1.84 1.09 -2.04
C THR A 133 -0.79 0.61 -1.05
N TYR A 134 -1.20 -0.06 0.04
CA TYR A 134 -0.32 -0.48 1.13
C TYR A 134 0.61 -1.61 0.71
N ASP A 135 1.82 -1.56 1.20
CA ASP A 135 2.71 -2.72 1.20
C ASP A 135 2.28 -3.74 2.29
N SER A 136 2.98 -4.89 2.36
CA SER A 136 2.65 -5.95 3.31
C SER A 136 2.78 -5.50 4.76
N LYS A 137 3.75 -4.64 5.07
CA LYS A 137 3.98 -4.13 6.44
C LYS A 137 2.89 -3.14 6.84
N GLU A 138 2.61 -2.18 5.99
CA GLU A 138 1.55 -1.19 6.21
C GLU A 138 0.18 -1.85 6.39
N PHE A 139 -0.11 -2.86 5.54
CA PHE A 139 -1.35 -3.60 5.65
C PHE A 139 -1.43 -4.46 6.91
N SER A 140 -0.32 -5.05 7.36
CA SER A 140 -0.31 -5.84 8.60
C SER A 140 -0.63 -4.96 9.82
N VAL A 141 -0.20 -3.70 9.84
CA VAL A 141 -0.56 -2.75 10.91
C VAL A 141 -2.06 -2.49 10.91
N LEU A 142 -2.64 -2.20 9.75
CA LEU A 142 -4.09 -2.00 9.63
C LEU A 142 -4.86 -3.25 10.06
N LEU A 143 -4.49 -4.44 9.55
CA LEU A 143 -5.20 -5.68 9.86
C LEU A 143 -5.09 -6.04 11.34
N ASN A 144 -3.92 -5.88 11.96
CA ASN A 144 -3.76 -6.11 13.41
C ASN A 144 -4.63 -5.17 14.23
N GLY A 145 -4.71 -3.90 13.84
CA GLY A 145 -5.62 -2.94 14.46
C GLY A 145 -7.07 -3.41 14.41
N VAL A 146 -7.55 -3.80 13.22
CA VAL A 146 -8.92 -4.29 13.03
C VAL A 146 -9.18 -5.59 13.81
N VAL A 147 -8.22 -6.52 13.86
CA VAL A 147 -8.33 -7.76 14.66
C VAL A 147 -8.47 -7.43 16.15
N ASN A 148 -7.71 -6.48 16.67
CA ASN A 148 -7.81 -6.09 18.07
C ASN A 148 -9.16 -5.45 18.39
N GLU A 149 -9.64 -4.52 17.55
CA GLU A 149 -10.97 -3.92 17.71
C GLU A 149 -12.10 -4.99 17.64
N ALA A 150 -11.98 -5.94 16.70
CA ALA A 150 -12.93 -7.05 16.60
C ALA A 150 -12.95 -7.91 17.88
N LYS A 151 -11.78 -8.21 18.45
CA LYS A 151 -11.67 -8.94 19.74
C LYS A 151 -12.33 -8.16 20.88
N GLU A 152 -12.12 -6.85 20.96
CA GLU A 152 -12.75 -6.00 21.99
C GLU A 152 -14.27 -5.99 21.87
N LEU A 153 -14.79 -6.10 20.66
CA LEU A 153 -16.20 -6.25 20.39
C LEU A 153 -16.71 -7.69 20.68
N GLY A 154 -15.85 -8.63 21.04
CA GLY A 154 -16.21 -10.04 21.27
C GLY A 154 -16.60 -10.78 19.99
N ILE A 155 -15.94 -10.44 18.89
CA ILE A 155 -16.02 -11.15 17.60
C ILE A 155 -14.93 -12.21 17.57
N ASP A 156 -15.28 -13.43 17.14
CA ASP A 156 -14.31 -14.50 16.98
C ASP A 156 -13.30 -14.15 15.87
N THR A 157 -12.04 -14.20 16.22
CA THR A 157 -10.95 -13.90 15.28
C THR A 157 -10.03 -15.12 15.14
N LEU A 158 -9.28 -15.17 14.06
CA LEU A 158 -8.19 -16.14 13.91
C LEU A 158 -7.25 -16.07 15.11
N ASP A 159 -6.75 -17.22 15.54
CA ASP A 159 -5.77 -17.28 16.62
C ASP A 159 -4.40 -16.72 16.18
N GLU A 160 -3.47 -16.53 17.14
CA GLU A 160 -2.16 -15.96 16.86
C GLU A 160 -1.31 -16.83 15.93
N LEU A 161 -1.51 -18.17 15.97
CA LEU A 161 -0.78 -19.11 15.11
C LEU A 161 -1.30 -19.03 13.68
N GLU A 162 -2.60 -18.93 13.50
CA GLU A 162 -3.26 -18.78 12.20
C GLU A 162 -2.91 -17.42 11.57
N LEU A 163 -2.99 -16.33 12.35
CA LEU A 163 -2.56 -15.01 11.93
C LEU A 163 -1.07 -14.99 11.58
N GLY A 164 -0.23 -15.58 12.42
CA GLY A 164 1.20 -15.70 12.18
C GLY A 164 1.54 -16.51 10.94
N SER A 165 0.78 -17.56 10.63
CA SER A 165 0.91 -18.35 9.40
C SER A 165 0.51 -17.52 8.18
N MET A 166 -0.58 -16.79 8.29
CA MET A 166 -1.09 -15.91 7.26
C MET A 166 -0.09 -14.79 6.93
N TYR A 167 0.60 -14.21 7.94
CA TYR A 167 1.66 -13.23 7.73
C TYR A 167 2.97 -13.82 7.21
N LYS A 168 3.37 -15.03 7.65
CA LYS A 168 4.57 -15.72 7.12
C LYS A 168 4.44 -16.09 5.66
N GLU A 169 3.26 -16.38 5.21
CA GLU A 169 2.99 -16.62 3.80
C GLU A 169 3.05 -15.34 2.96
N TRP A 170 3.00 -14.14 3.56
CA TRP A 170 3.18 -12.87 2.88
C TRP A 170 4.65 -12.52 2.60
N GLY A 171 5.57 -13.01 3.36
CA GLY A 171 7.00 -12.78 3.20
C GLY A 171 7.71 -13.77 2.27
N LYS A 172 6.97 -14.58 1.54
CA LYS A 172 7.49 -15.47 0.50
C LYS A 172 7.00 -15.00 -0.86
#